data_55fae7b4f5a64b3542708804251e5637
#
_entry.id   55fae7b4f5a64b3542708804251e5637
#
_cell.length_a   1.000
_cell.length_b   1.000
_cell.length_c   1.000
_cell.angle_alpha   90.00
_cell.angle_beta   90.00
_cell.angle_gamma   90.00
#
_symmetry.space_group_name_H-M   'P 1'
#
loop_
_entity.id
_entity.type
_entity.pdbx_description
1 polymer ?
#
loop_
_entity_poly.entity_id
_entity_poly.type
_entity_poly.pdbx_seq_one_letter_code
_entity_poly.pdbx_strand_id
1 'polypeptide(L)'
;MFALRIMMTSAALWLALPAVFVPAQALVDGPWIDMEPARYRMIAAEVDGQAYAALEVELKPGWHTYWRYPGASGLEPEFDFTESRGVAAGKPLFPAPYFFDDGVGGFNGYEGRGGFVFPLRFELNGELNMRGMIGVCREVCVPMEVAQKLVFNRDGLAASPHRGAIKTLLQAQPQEPSDDLVIRSASFDGVSLQLVVSGTALETVSVITIPGPHDILGLPRIVGRDEDAFLLEIPAWSKLDHPLIGRKLTFIVRAGARAIEQNIQVRDHSLLPQEPLTRQ
;
A
#
# COMPACT_ATOMS: atom_id res chain seq x y z
N MET A 1 -61.05 9.16 -77.10
CA MET A 1 -61.03 9.19 -75.60
C MET A 1 -59.68 8.68 -75.13
N PHE A 2 -58.73 9.59 -74.83
CA PHE A 2 -57.40 9.25 -74.34
C PHE A 2 -57.36 9.56 -72.87
N ALA A 3 -57.13 8.52 -72.05
CA ALA A 3 -56.98 8.65 -70.61
C ALA A 3 -55.48 8.83 -70.24
N LEU A 4 -55.14 10.01 -69.76
CA LEU A 4 -53.79 10.37 -69.27
C LEU A 4 -53.58 9.81 -67.87
N ARG A 5 -52.67 8.81 -67.69
CA ARG A 5 -52.27 8.29 -66.41
C ARG A 5 -51.11 9.16 -65.90
N ILE A 6 -51.36 9.89 -64.78
CA ILE A 6 -50.36 10.62 -64.07
C ILE A 6 -49.70 9.63 -63.09
N MET A 7 -48.40 9.35 -63.29
CA MET A 7 -47.55 8.60 -62.34
C MET A 7 -47.00 9.59 -61.30
N MET A 8 -47.48 9.50 -60.09
CA MET A 8 -46.89 10.21 -58.92
C MET A 8 -45.69 9.38 -58.39
N THR A 9 -44.48 9.88 -58.64
CA THR A 9 -43.26 9.34 -58.01
C THR A 9 -43.06 10.00 -56.64
N SER A 10 -43.29 9.21 -55.55
CA SER A 10 -43.00 9.64 -54.21
C SER A 10 -41.48 9.54 -53.94
N ALA A 11 -40.81 10.68 -53.91
CA ALA A 11 -39.42 10.75 -53.43
C ALA A 11 -39.41 10.68 -51.90
N ALA A 12 -38.99 9.56 -51.36
CA ALA A 12 -38.73 9.40 -49.94
C ALA A 12 -37.42 10.11 -49.57
N LEU A 13 -37.53 11.24 -48.88
CA LEU A 13 -36.38 12.00 -48.35
C LEU A 13 -35.89 11.31 -47.08
N TRP A 14 -34.79 10.55 -47.17
CA TRP A 14 -34.11 9.98 -46.01
C TRP A 14 -33.34 11.08 -45.27
N LEU A 15 -33.90 11.59 -44.18
CA LEU A 15 -33.18 12.44 -43.22
C LEU A 15 -32.14 11.57 -42.49
N ALA A 16 -30.88 11.62 -42.92
CA ALA A 16 -29.76 11.07 -42.18
C ALA A 16 -29.53 11.95 -40.94
N LEU A 17 -30.04 11.51 -39.79
CA LEU A 17 -29.68 12.10 -38.50
C LEU A 17 -28.16 11.86 -38.26
N PRO A 18 -27.37 12.91 -37.99
CA PRO A 18 -25.99 12.72 -37.64
C PRO A 18 -25.96 11.92 -36.32
N ALA A 19 -25.27 10.76 -36.31
CA ALA A 19 -24.98 10.02 -35.09
C ALA A 19 -24.09 10.91 -34.21
N VAL A 20 -24.66 11.46 -33.17
CA VAL A 20 -23.91 12.18 -32.13
C VAL A 20 -23.05 11.11 -31.43
N PHE A 21 -21.78 11.06 -31.80
CA PHE A 21 -20.80 10.22 -31.11
C PHE A 21 -20.53 10.88 -29.76
N VAL A 22 -21.23 10.46 -28.71
CA VAL A 22 -20.92 10.86 -27.35
C VAL A 22 -19.70 10.02 -26.96
N PRO A 23 -18.50 10.63 -26.76
CA PRO A 23 -17.36 9.89 -26.28
C PRO A 23 -17.72 9.27 -24.93
N ALA A 24 -17.47 7.99 -24.76
CA ALA A 24 -17.62 7.32 -23.46
C ALA A 24 -16.75 8.08 -22.45
N GLN A 25 -17.39 8.73 -21.48
CA GLN A 25 -16.69 9.44 -20.44
C GLN A 25 -15.85 8.42 -19.65
N ALA A 26 -14.58 8.74 -19.45
CA ALA A 26 -13.70 7.96 -18.60
C ALA A 26 -14.25 8.01 -17.18
N LEU A 27 -14.53 6.84 -16.62
CA LEU A 27 -14.92 6.67 -15.21
C LEU A 27 -13.64 6.44 -14.40
N VAL A 28 -13.01 7.54 -13.97
CA VAL A 28 -11.74 7.51 -13.22
C VAL A 28 -11.95 7.35 -11.70
N ASP A 29 -13.19 7.27 -11.26
CA ASP A 29 -13.57 6.97 -9.88
C ASP A 29 -14.84 6.12 -9.84
N GLY A 30 -14.88 5.22 -8.87
CA GLY A 30 -16.07 4.49 -8.49
C GLY A 30 -16.84 5.21 -7.38
N PRO A 31 -18.13 4.88 -7.16
CA PRO A 31 -18.87 5.38 -6.02
C PRO A 31 -18.26 4.90 -4.71
N TRP A 32 -18.45 5.68 -3.63
CA TRP A 32 -18.23 5.16 -2.30
C TRP A 32 -19.22 4.02 -2.01
N ILE A 33 -18.67 2.89 -1.59
CA ILE A 33 -19.46 1.74 -1.10
C ILE A 33 -19.35 1.75 0.41
N ASP A 34 -20.50 2.02 1.05
CA ASP A 34 -20.61 2.02 2.51
C ASP A 34 -20.85 0.60 3.01
N MET A 35 -20.00 0.16 3.93
CA MET A 35 -20.11 -1.09 4.66
C MET A 35 -19.91 -0.79 6.15
N GLU A 36 -20.58 -1.56 7.02
CA GLU A 36 -20.22 -1.59 8.43
C GLU A 36 -18.98 -2.49 8.56
N PRO A 37 -17.77 -2.01 8.91
CA PRO A 37 -17.36 -0.81 9.66
C PRO A 37 -16.54 0.22 8.88
N ALA A 38 -16.55 0.19 7.58
CA ALA A 38 -15.75 1.06 6.73
C ALA A 38 -16.49 1.44 5.45
N ARG A 39 -16.00 2.42 4.71
CA ARG A 39 -16.37 2.63 3.31
C ARG A 39 -15.14 2.64 2.42
N TYR A 40 -15.33 2.30 1.17
CA TYR A 40 -14.25 2.27 0.20
C TYR A 40 -14.69 2.73 -1.18
N ARG A 41 -13.71 3.14 -2.01
CA ARG A 41 -13.88 3.35 -3.45
C ARG A 41 -12.56 3.16 -4.18
N MET A 42 -12.65 2.90 -5.48
CA MET A 42 -11.51 2.99 -6.39
C MET A 42 -11.44 4.37 -7.04
N ILE A 43 -10.23 4.88 -7.17
CA ILE A 43 -9.92 6.08 -7.94
C ILE A 43 -8.73 5.80 -8.85
N ALA A 44 -8.61 6.56 -9.96
CA ALA A 44 -7.44 6.47 -10.84
C ALA A 44 -7.01 7.85 -11.32
N ALA A 45 -5.70 8.04 -11.49
CA ALA A 45 -5.11 9.24 -12.06
C ALA A 45 -3.71 8.98 -12.60
N GLU A 46 -3.23 9.91 -13.42
CA GLU A 46 -1.82 10.00 -13.77
C GLU A 46 -1.10 10.91 -12.76
N VAL A 47 0.01 10.43 -12.21
CA VAL A 47 0.90 11.18 -11.33
C VAL A 47 2.32 11.10 -11.90
N ASP A 48 2.94 12.23 -12.17
CA ASP A 48 4.30 12.36 -12.70
C ASP A 48 4.59 11.46 -13.92
N GLY A 49 3.60 11.39 -14.85
CA GLY A 49 3.68 10.60 -16.09
C GLY A 49 3.40 9.11 -15.97
N GLN A 50 3.12 8.61 -14.77
CA GLN A 50 2.76 7.23 -14.50
C GLN A 50 1.29 7.13 -14.10
N ALA A 51 0.57 6.15 -14.66
CA ALA A 51 -0.81 5.85 -14.30
C ALA A 51 -0.90 5.00 -13.03
N TYR A 52 -1.84 5.34 -12.17
CA TYR A 52 -2.14 4.63 -10.93
C TYR A 52 -3.64 4.48 -10.72
N ALA A 53 -4.03 3.38 -10.10
CA ALA A 53 -5.30 3.29 -9.38
C ALA A 53 -5.02 3.24 -7.87
N ALA A 54 -6.02 3.59 -7.07
CA ALA A 54 -5.95 3.41 -5.63
C ALA A 54 -7.30 2.93 -5.08
N LEU A 55 -7.26 2.02 -4.13
CA LEU A 55 -8.38 1.70 -3.27
C LEU A 55 -8.30 2.64 -2.07
N GLU A 56 -9.15 3.67 -2.03
CA GLU A 56 -9.35 4.48 -0.82
C GLU A 56 -10.22 3.73 0.15
N VAL A 57 -9.82 3.72 1.42
CA VAL A 57 -10.57 3.13 2.53
C VAL A 57 -10.72 4.18 3.62
N GLU A 58 -11.92 4.30 4.17
CA GLU A 58 -12.21 5.16 5.31
C GLU A 58 -12.86 4.32 6.41
N LEU A 59 -12.11 4.14 7.48
CA LEU A 59 -12.49 3.34 8.63
C LEU A 59 -13.25 4.17 9.65
N LYS A 60 -14.26 3.61 10.30
CA LYS A 60 -14.91 4.25 11.43
C LYS A 60 -13.96 4.35 12.63
N PRO A 61 -14.15 5.32 13.55
CA PRO A 61 -13.31 5.46 14.73
C PRO A 61 -13.16 4.17 15.54
N GLY A 62 -11.92 3.84 15.90
CA GLY A 62 -11.57 2.63 16.64
C GLY A 62 -11.51 1.36 15.79
N TRP A 63 -11.73 1.46 14.47
CA TRP A 63 -11.50 0.37 13.54
C TRP A 63 -10.16 0.54 12.83
N HIS A 64 -9.50 -0.60 12.52
CA HIS A 64 -8.23 -0.65 11.80
C HIS A 64 -8.27 -1.66 10.65
N THR A 65 -7.34 -1.51 9.71
CA THR A 65 -7.05 -2.48 8.67
C THR A 65 -5.56 -2.78 8.64
N TYR A 66 -5.15 -3.77 7.88
CA TYR A 66 -3.83 -4.36 7.97
C TYR A 66 -2.90 -3.95 6.84
N TRP A 67 -1.62 -4.01 7.14
CA TRP A 67 -0.54 -3.94 6.17
C TRP A 67 -0.27 -5.30 5.53
N ARG A 68 0.54 -5.34 4.45
CA ARG A 68 0.94 -6.59 3.76
C ARG A 68 1.62 -7.63 4.66
N TYR A 69 2.14 -7.23 5.80
CA TYR A 69 2.59 -8.09 6.87
C TYR A 69 1.86 -7.68 8.16
N PRO A 70 0.71 -8.27 8.41
CA PRO A 70 -0.19 -7.81 9.46
C PRO A 70 0.29 -8.12 10.88
N GLY A 71 1.26 -9.03 11.05
CA GLY A 71 1.64 -9.58 12.34
C GLY A 71 0.95 -10.91 12.62
N ALA A 72 1.01 -11.38 13.88
CA ALA A 72 0.59 -12.73 14.24
C ALA A 72 -0.93 -12.96 14.14
N SER A 73 -1.74 -11.94 14.30
CA SER A 73 -3.20 -12.05 14.41
C SER A 73 -3.97 -11.31 13.31
N GLY A 74 -3.30 -10.74 12.31
CA GLY A 74 -3.94 -9.94 11.27
C GLY A 74 -4.30 -10.72 10.02
N LEU A 75 -5.10 -10.08 9.15
CA LEU A 75 -5.47 -10.59 7.82
C LEU A 75 -4.73 -9.80 6.75
N GLU A 76 -3.88 -10.46 5.97
CA GLU A 76 -3.19 -9.84 4.84
C GLU A 76 -4.21 -9.38 3.79
N PRO A 77 -4.13 -8.12 3.29
CA PRO A 77 -4.97 -7.67 2.18
C PRO A 77 -4.67 -8.41 0.89
N GLU A 78 -5.71 -8.89 0.21
CA GLU A 78 -5.61 -9.61 -1.05
C GLU A 78 -6.30 -8.82 -2.17
N PHE A 79 -5.68 -8.72 -3.35
CA PHE A 79 -6.22 -8.02 -4.51
C PHE A 79 -6.06 -8.84 -5.78
N ASP A 80 -7.15 -8.97 -6.53
CA ASP A 80 -7.21 -9.66 -7.81
C ASP A 80 -7.69 -8.70 -8.92
N PHE A 81 -6.95 -8.70 -10.02
CA PHE A 81 -7.19 -7.89 -11.22
C PHE A 81 -7.31 -8.75 -12.49
N THR A 82 -7.44 -10.06 -12.35
CA THR A 82 -7.41 -11.01 -13.49
C THR A 82 -8.53 -10.80 -14.50
N GLU A 83 -9.66 -10.23 -14.08
CA GLU A 83 -10.78 -9.88 -14.97
C GLU A 83 -10.61 -8.54 -15.70
N SER A 84 -9.49 -7.83 -15.50
CA SER A 84 -9.21 -6.56 -16.18
C SER A 84 -8.91 -6.75 -17.66
N ARG A 85 -9.22 -5.73 -18.48
CA ARG A 85 -9.02 -5.76 -19.94
C ARG A 85 -8.27 -4.53 -20.42
N GLY A 86 -7.27 -4.74 -21.26
CA GLY A 86 -6.46 -3.64 -21.82
C GLY A 86 -5.62 -2.90 -20.80
N VAL A 87 -5.53 -3.39 -19.56
CA VAL A 87 -4.74 -2.83 -18.46
C VAL A 87 -4.20 -3.93 -17.58
N ALA A 88 -2.98 -3.76 -17.08
CA ALA A 88 -2.37 -4.60 -16.07
C ALA A 88 -2.07 -3.76 -14.82
N ALA A 89 -2.54 -4.21 -13.66
CA ALA A 89 -2.15 -3.66 -12.37
C ALA A 89 -0.84 -4.29 -11.90
N GLY A 90 0.06 -3.47 -11.40
CA GLY A 90 1.30 -3.90 -10.76
C GLY A 90 1.10 -4.34 -9.32
N LYS A 91 2.19 -4.69 -8.65
CA LYS A 91 2.15 -5.03 -7.22
C LYS A 91 1.59 -3.88 -6.40
N PRO A 92 0.75 -4.17 -5.38
CA PRO A 92 0.24 -3.15 -4.48
C PRO A 92 1.38 -2.39 -3.76
N LEU A 93 1.24 -1.09 -3.70
CA LEU A 93 2.08 -0.20 -2.91
C LEU A 93 1.35 0.12 -1.61
N PHE A 94 1.98 -0.18 -0.50
CA PHE A 94 1.41 -0.02 0.83
C PHE A 94 2.05 1.18 1.52
N PRO A 95 1.29 2.12 2.09
CA PRO A 95 1.84 3.14 2.96
C PRO A 95 2.69 2.51 4.08
N ALA A 96 3.63 3.27 4.64
CA ALA A 96 4.36 2.79 5.80
C ALA A 96 3.39 2.52 6.96
N PRO A 97 3.38 1.31 7.55
CA PRO A 97 2.43 0.93 8.59
C PRO A 97 2.78 1.55 9.95
N TYR A 98 1.80 1.57 10.83
CA TYR A 98 2.01 1.73 12.26
C TYR A 98 1.92 0.37 12.93
N PHE A 99 2.67 0.22 14.02
CA PHE A 99 2.49 -0.90 14.93
C PHE A 99 1.47 -0.51 16.01
N PHE A 100 0.53 -1.41 16.28
CA PHE A 100 -0.47 -1.27 17.32
C PHE A 100 -0.34 -2.44 18.29
N ASP A 101 -0.18 -2.12 19.55
CA ASP A 101 -0.14 -3.13 20.64
C ASP A 101 -1.58 -3.49 21.03
N ASP A 102 -1.95 -4.75 20.86
CA ASP A 102 -3.25 -5.32 21.24
C ASP A 102 -3.20 -6.15 22.54
N GLY A 103 -2.02 -6.17 23.19
CA GLY A 103 -1.75 -6.95 24.39
C GLY A 103 -1.53 -8.45 24.15
N VAL A 104 -1.60 -8.93 22.89
CA VAL A 104 -1.44 -10.36 22.53
C VAL A 104 -0.32 -10.60 21.52
N GLY A 105 0.32 -9.55 21.03
CA GLY A 105 1.40 -9.63 20.03
C GLY A 105 1.40 -8.46 19.06
N GLY A 106 0.31 -7.72 18.99
CA GLY A 106 0.16 -6.53 18.17
C GLY A 106 0.00 -6.83 16.69
N PHE A 107 -0.32 -5.78 15.96
CA PHE A 107 -0.49 -5.84 14.51
C PHE A 107 0.13 -4.63 13.81
N ASN A 108 0.41 -4.79 12.53
CA ASN A 108 0.88 -3.73 11.65
C ASN A 108 -0.25 -3.31 10.71
N GLY A 109 -0.60 -2.03 10.70
CA GLY A 109 -1.75 -1.58 9.91
C GLY A 109 -2.00 -0.10 9.95
N TYR A 110 -3.28 0.26 9.78
CA TYR A 110 -3.73 1.63 9.58
C TYR A 110 -5.07 1.87 10.28
N GLU A 111 -5.28 3.12 10.70
CA GLU A 111 -6.56 3.63 11.20
C GLU A 111 -7.02 4.83 10.36
N GLY A 112 -8.30 5.18 10.47
CA GLY A 112 -8.88 6.34 9.83
C GLY A 112 -8.97 6.22 8.31
N ARG A 113 -8.41 7.22 7.57
CA ARG A 113 -8.45 7.25 6.11
C ARG A 113 -7.09 6.94 5.52
N GLY A 114 -7.08 6.03 4.55
CA GLY A 114 -5.88 5.62 3.84
C GLY A 114 -6.21 4.90 2.54
N GLY A 115 -5.29 4.07 2.07
CA GLY A 115 -5.54 3.27 0.87
C GLY A 115 -4.31 2.56 0.33
N PHE A 116 -4.53 1.76 -0.70
CA PHE A 116 -3.54 0.95 -1.38
C PHE A 116 -3.43 1.42 -2.83
N VAL A 117 -2.20 1.60 -3.33
CA VAL A 117 -1.97 2.12 -4.67
C VAL A 117 -1.47 1.01 -5.59
N PHE A 118 -1.96 1.00 -6.82
CA PHE A 118 -1.62 0.02 -7.84
C PHE A 118 -1.07 0.75 -9.08
N PRO A 119 0.23 0.58 -9.40
CA PRO A 119 0.76 1.08 -10.68
C PRO A 119 0.05 0.42 -11.84
N LEU A 120 -0.33 1.19 -12.86
CA LEU A 120 -1.04 0.69 -14.02
C LEU A 120 -0.16 0.74 -15.27
N ARG A 121 -0.30 -0.28 -16.13
CA ARG A 121 0.25 -0.32 -17.50
C ARG A 121 -0.88 -0.59 -18.48
N PHE A 122 -1.04 0.28 -19.47
CA PHE A 122 -2.03 0.13 -20.54
C PHE A 122 -1.59 0.94 -21.76
N GLU A 123 -2.13 0.63 -22.93
CA GLU A 123 -1.77 1.33 -24.17
C GLU A 123 -2.66 2.52 -24.45
N LEU A 124 -3.95 2.30 -24.69
CA LEU A 124 -4.92 3.34 -25.07
C LEU A 124 -6.08 3.46 -24.10
N ASN A 125 -6.75 2.35 -23.83
CA ASN A 125 -7.91 2.27 -22.95
C ASN A 125 -7.76 1.11 -21.98
N GLY A 126 -8.29 1.26 -20.78
CA GLY A 126 -8.29 0.21 -19.75
C GLY A 126 -9.65 0.04 -19.11
N GLU A 127 -10.00 -1.20 -18.88
CA GLU A 127 -11.10 -1.63 -18.01
C GLU A 127 -10.47 -2.36 -16.83
N LEU A 128 -10.37 -1.68 -15.68
CA LEU A 128 -9.82 -2.24 -14.46
C LEU A 128 -10.95 -2.85 -13.62
N ASN A 129 -10.91 -4.15 -13.44
CA ASN A 129 -11.78 -4.86 -12.51
C ASN A 129 -10.95 -5.29 -11.31
N MET A 130 -11.26 -4.73 -10.15
CA MET A 130 -10.63 -5.08 -8.87
C MET A 130 -11.61 -5.88 -8.05
N ARG A 131 -11.15 -7.01 -7.55
CA ARG A 131 -11.75 -7.77 -6.45
C ARG A 131 -10.69 -7.98 -5.38
N GLY A 132 -11.10 -8.08 -4.15
CA GLY A 132 -10.16 -8.31 -3.07
C GLY A 132 -10.85 -8.51 -1.73
N MET A 133 -10.03 -8.75 -0.74
CA MET A 133 -10.44 -8.85 0.65
C MET A 133 -9.48 -8.02 1.51
N ILE A 134 -10.04 -7.22 2.40
CA ILE A 134 -9.27 -6.55 3.45
C ILE A 134 -9.84 -6.94 4.82
N GLY A 135 -8.97 -7.22 5.78
CA GLY A 135 -9.37 -7.40 7.16
C GLY A 135 -9.70 -6.04 7.79
N VAL A 136 -10.87 -5.90 8.41
CA VAL A 136 -11.23 -4.71 9.17
C VAL A 136 -11.63 -5.13 10.58
N CYS A 137 -10.92 -4.63 11.58
CA CYS A 137 -10.99 -5.17 12.94
C CYS A 137 -11.15 -4.05 13.97
N ARG A 138 -11.78 -4.40 15.10
CA ARG A 138 -11.76 -3.66 16.37
C ARG A 138 -11.56 -4.64 17.52
N GLU A 139 -12.60 -5.27 18.01
CA GLU A 139 -12.56 -6.39 18.95
C GLU A 139 -12.69 -7.73 18.21
N VAL A 140 -13.39 -7.70 17.08
CA VAL A 140 -13.58 -8.83 16.17
C VAL A 140 -13.15 -8.41 14.78
N CYS A 141 -12.46 -9.31 14.09
CA CYS A 141 -12.04 -9.11 12.71
C CYS A 141 -13.13 -9.56 11.75
N VAL A 142 -13.45 -8.66 10.81
CA VAL A 142 -14.42 -8.89 9.74
C VAL A 142 -13.67 -8.87 8.41
N PRO A 143 -13.63 -9.98 7.66
CA PRO A 143 -13.15 -9.95 6.29
C PRO A 143 -14.15 -9.14 5.45
N MET A 144 -13.67 -8.06 4.84
CA MET A 144 -14.47 -7.19 3.99
C MET A 144 -14.11 -7.42 2.53
N GLU A 145 -15.05 -7.96 1.77
CA GLU A 145 -14.89 -8.06 0.32
C GLU A 145 -15.00 -6.70 -0.33
N VAL A 146 -14.06 -6.38 -1.21
CA VAL A 146 -14.02 -5.15 -1.97
C VAL A 146 -14.04 -5.47 -3.46
N ALA A 147 -14.93 -4.78 -4.20
CA ALA A 147 -15.02 -4.97 -5.64
C ALA A 147 -15.44 -3.66 -6.31
N GLN A 148 -14.68 -3.24 -7.32
CA GLN A 148 -15.04 -2.09 -8.16
C GLN A 148 -14.44 -2.19 -9.55
N LYS A 149 -15.08 -1.47 -10.48
CA LYS A 149 -14.68 -1.38 -11.87
C LYS A 149 -14.46 0.08 -12.27
N LEU A 150 -13.34 0.34 -12.96
CA LEU A 150 -13.07 1.62 -13.59
C LEU A 150 -12.87 1.44 -15.10
N VAL A 151 -13.28 2.42 -15.89
CA VAL A 151 -13.05 2.46 -17.35
C VAL A 151 -12.40 3.78 -17.68
N PHE A 152 -11.21 3.76 -18.24
CA PHE A 152 -10.45 4.98 -18.47
C PHE A 152 -9.64 4.94 -19.77
N ASN A 153 -9.25 6.11 -20.21
CA ASN A 153 -8.26 6.34 -21.22
C ASN A 153 -7.17 7.28 -20.67
N ARG A 154 -6.13 7.52 -21.45
CA ARG A 154 -5.00 8.37 -21.04
C ARG A 154 -5.44 9.80 -20.69
N ASP A 155 -6.30 10.40 -21.51
CA ASP A 155 -6.77 11.77 -21.29
C ASP A 155 -7.60 11.88 -20.00
N GLY A 156 -8.46 10.89 -19.72
CA GLY A 156 -9.25 10.82 -18.50
C GLY A 156 -8.38 10.71 -17.25
N LEU A 157 -7.31 9.90 -17.29
CA LEU A 157 -6.37 9.80 -16.19
C LEU A 157 -5.58 11.10 -15.97
N ALA A 158 -5.13 11.73 -17.06
CA ALA A 158 -4.40 13.00 -17.01
C ALA A 158 -5.28 14.15 -16.46
N ALA A 159 -6.58 14.14 -16.77
CA ALA A 159 -7.55 15.13 -16.29
C ALA A 159 -8.19 14.77 -14.93
N SER A 160 -7.83 13.64 -14.34
CA SER A 160 -8.46 13.14 -13.12
C SER A 160 -8.32 14.12 -11.94
N PRO A 161 -9.41 14.41 -11.21
CA PRO A 161 -9.36 15.22 -9.99
C PRO A 161 -8.67 14.51 -8.82
N HIS A 162 -8.40 13.21 -8.94
CA HIS A 162 -7.86 12.37 -7.87
C HIS A 162 -6.34 12.32 -7.80
N ARG A 163 -5.64 13.05 -8.68
CA ARG A 163 -4.16 13.13 -8.68
C ARG A 163 -3.59 13.46 -7.30
N GLY A 164 -4.16 14.45 -6.60
CA GLY A 164 -3.69 14.85 -5.27
C GLY A 164 -3.83 13.75 -4.23
N ALA A 165 -4.96 13.03 -4.23
CA ALA A 165 -5.20 11.92 -3.31
C ALA A 165 -4.21 10.78 -3.54
N ILE A 166 -4.01 10.36 -4.80
CA ILE A 166 -3.04 9.32 -5.14
C ILE A 166 -1.61 9.76 -4.81
N LYS A 167 -1.24 11.01 -5.08
CA LYS A 167 0.08 11.54 -4.73
C LYS A 167 0.32 11.48 -3.22
N THR A 168 -0.66 11.80 -2.39
CA THR A 168 -0.56 11.68 -0.93
C THR A 168 -0.31 10.22 -0.51
N LEU A 169 -1.02 9.27 -1.09
CA LEU A 169 -0.81 7.84 -0.80
C LEU A 169 0.57 7.35 -1.26
N LEU A 170 1.08 7.84 -2.39
CA LEU A 170 2.43 7.54 -2.86
C LEU A 170 3.51 8.12 -1.94
N GLN A 171 3.31 9.33 -1.44
CA GLN A 171 4.23 9.98 -0.49
C GLN A 171 4.25 9.29 0.88
N ALA A 172 3.18 8.59 1.24
CA ALA A 172 3.09 7.82 2.46
C ALA A 172 3.83 6.46 2.39
N GLN A 173 4.34 6.06 1.20
CA GLN A 173 5.14 4.86 1.06
C GLN A 173 6.46 4.97 1.82
N PRO A 174 7.01 3.85 2.36
CA PRO A 174 8.36 3.85 2.86
C PRO A 174 9.34 4.29 1.76
N GLN A 175 10.26 5.15 2.11
CA GLN A 175 11.31 5.63 1.21
C GLN A 175 12.53 4.70 1.25
N GLU A 176 13.44 4.85 0.27
CA GLU A 176 14.75 4.24 0.36
C GLU A 176 15.56 4.87 1.51
N PRO A 177 16.47 4.11 2.13
CA PRO A 177 17.35 4.64 3.16
C PRO A 177 18.21 5.79 2.64
N SER A 178 18.43 6.80 3.51
CA SER A 178 19.34 7.92 3.25
C SER A 178 20.06 8.30 4.54
N ASP A 179 20.98 9.25 4.48
CA ASP A 179 21.67 9.72 5.70
C ASP A 179 20.70 10.36 6.73
N ASP A 180 19.50 10.77 6.28
CA ASP A 180 18.47 11.30 7.16
C ASP A 180 17.74 10.21 7.98
N LEU A 181 17.74 8.96 7.53
CA LEU A 181 17.21 7.81 8.25
C LEU A 181 17.73 6.52 7.62
N VAL A 182 18.44 5.71 8.41
CA VAL A 182 19.06 4.46 7.94
C VAL A 182 19.32 3.50 9.08
N ILE A 183 19.24 2.19 8.82
CA ILE A 183 19.81 1.16 9.70
C ILE A 183 21.29 1.00 9.31
N ARG A 184 22.20 1.36 10.21
CA ARG A 184 23.65 1.22 10.01
C ARG A 184 24.11 -0.21 10.17
N SER A 185 23.53 -0.93 11.14
CA SER A 185 23.87 -2.33 11.38
C SER A 185 22.71 -3.11 11.96
N ALA A 186 22.70 -4.42 11.66
CA ALA A 186 21.86 -5.42 12.29
C ALA A 186 22.77 -6.58 12.72
N SER A 187 22.72 -6.98 13.98
CA SER A 187 23.50 -8.07 14.51
C SER A 187 22.71 -8.93 15.47
N PHE A 188 23.10 -10.21 15.60
CA PHE A 188 22.44 -11.17 16.48
C PHE A 188 23.47 -11.79 17.41
N ASP A 189 23.16 -11.82 18.72
CA ASP A 189 24.03 -12.33 19.78
C ASP A 189 23.66 -13.75 20.25
N GLY A 190 22.68 -14.37 19.58
CA GLY A 190 22.12 -15.67 19.97
C GLY A 190 20.85 -15.58 20.80
N VAL A 191 20.51 -14.41 21.33
CA VAL A 191 19.33 -14.15 22.17
C VAL A 191 18.46 -13.05 21.60
N SER A 192 19.08 -11.98 21.12
CA SER A 192 18.39 -10.81 20.59
C SER A 192 19.03 -10.29 19.30
N LEU A 193 18.21 -9.69 18.45
CA LEU A 193 18.63 -8.93 17.30
C LEU A 193 18.85 -7.48 17.73
N GLN A 194 20.02 -6.93 17.45
CA GLN A 194 20.39 -5.56 17.77
C GLN A 194 20.46 -4.74 16.50
N LEU A 195 19.85 -3.56 16.52
CA LEU A 195 19.82 -2.63 15.39
C LEU A 195 20.39 -1.28 15.83
N VAL A 196 21.26 -0.72 15.00
CA VAL A 196 21.68 0.67 15.10
C VAL A 196 20.96 1.47 14.01
N VAL A 197 20.03 2.33 14.42
CA VAL A 197 19.29 3.24 13.54
C VAL A 197 19.86 4.63 13.72
N SER A 198 20.30 5.27 12.65
CA SER A 198 20.81 6.65 12.70
C SER A 198 20.11 7.54 11.68
N GLY A 199 20.22 8.84 11.91
CA GLY A 199 19.69 9.86 11.01
C GLY A 199 19.68 11.25 11.65
N THR A 200 19.21 12.24 10.92
CA THR A 200 19.17 13.63 11.36
C THR A 200 17.92 13.93 12.19
N ALA A 201 18.07 14.66 13.30
CA ALA A 201 16.98 15.14 14.15
C ALA A 201 16.01 14.01 14.58
N LEU A 202 16.55 12.89 15.04
CA LEU A 202 15.75 11.76 15.53
C LEU A 202 15.26 12.05 16.97
N GLU A 203 13.95 12.25 17.14
CA GLU A 203 13.32 12.34 18.47
C GLU A 203 12.87 10.98 18.97
N THR A 204 12.21 10.23 18.09
CA THR A 204 11.67 8.90 18.35
C THR A 204 11.87 8.00 17.16
N VAL A 205 12.05 6.71 17.40
CA VAL A 205 12.17 5.70 16.35
C VAL A 205 11.28 4.51 16.69
N SER A 206 10.53 4.01 15.73
CA SER A 206 9.86 2.72 15.80
C SER A 206 10.33 1.83 14.66
N VAL A 207 10.39 0.54 14.91
CA VAL A 207 10.86 -0.45 13.95
C VAL A 207 9.85 -1.60 13.88
N ILE A 208 9.49 -1.98 12.68
CA ILE A 208 8.75 -3.20 12.38
C ILE A 208 9.72 -4.12 11.67
N THR A 209 9.91 -5.32 12.19
CA THR A 209 10.71 -6.37 11.57
C THR A 209 9.79 -7.31 10.82
N ILE A 210 10.11 -7.61 9.56
CA ILE A 210 9.46 -8.69 8.83
C ILE A 210 10.31 -9.95 9.01
N PRO A 211 9.89 -10.86 9.90
CA PRO A 211 10.63 -12.10 10.16
C PRO A 211 10.46 -13.06 8.99
N GLY A 212 11.31 -14.06 8.92
CA GLY A 212 11.08 -15.20 8.04
C GLY A 212 9.94 -16.08 8.54
N PRO A 213 9.53 -17.09 7.75
CA PRO A 213 8.34 -17.89 8.03
C PRO A 213 8.35 -18.67 9.35
N HIS A 214 9.52 -18.84 9.97
CA HIS A 214 9.71 -19.62 11.21
C HIS A 214 10.33 -18.80 12.35
N ASP A 215 10.49 -17.48 12.16
CA ASP A 215 11.10 -16.63 13.17
C ASP A 215 10.03 -16.01 14.05
N ILE A 216 10.19 -16.12 15.37
CA ILE A 216 9.36 -15.42 16.34
C ILE A 216 10.25 -14.37 17.00
N LEU A 217 10.07 -13.12 16.60
CA LEU A 217 10.76 -11.97 17.15
C LEU A 217 9.81 -11.17 18.03
N GLY A 218 10.32 -10.71 19.17
CA GLY A 218 9.58 -9.84 20.06
C GLY A 218 9.49 -8.40 19.56
N LEU A 219 8.94 -7.53 20.39
CA LEU A 219 8.83 -6.13 20.08
C LEU A 219 10.17 -5.42 20.23
N PRO A 220 10.52 -4.49 19.34
CA PRO A 220 11.70 -3.65 19.46
C PRO A 220 11.65 -2.79 20.73
N ARG A 221 12.77 -2.72 21.43
CA ARG A 221 12.97 -1.85 22.60
C ARG A 221 14.19 -0.97 22.38
N ILE A 222 14.08 0.31 22.65
CA ILE A 222 15.24 1.21 22.67
C ILE A 222 16.03 0.92 23.93
N VAL A 223 17.29 0.53 23.79
CA VAL A 223 18.21 0.16 24.89
C VAL A 223 19.40 1.11 24.98
N GLY A 224 19.56 2.02 24.03
CA GLY A 224 20.60 3.05 24.03
C GLY A 224 20.27 4.17 23.05
N ARG A 225 20.81 5.35 23.30
CA ARG A 225 20.68 6.54 22.45
C ARG A 225 21.96 7.35 22.45
N ASP A 226 22.30 7.88 21.31
CA ASP A 226 23.30 8.93 21.10
C ASP A 226 22.65 10.09 20.33
N GLU A 227 23.35 11.19 20.07
CA GLU A 227 22.79 12.37 19.39
C GLU A 227 22.07 12.03 18.08
N ASP A 228 22.67 11.18 17.25
CA ASP A 228 22.20 10.86 15.90
C ASP A 228 21.85 9.35 15.73
N ALA A 229 21.79 8.59 16.81
CA ALA A 229 21.57 7.15 16.71
C ALA A 229 20.74 6.57 17.87
N PHE A 230 20.00 5.52 17.56
CA PHE A 230 19.30 4.67 18.52
C PHE A 230 19.81 3.25 18.42
N LEU A 231 20.09 2.64 19.56
CA LEU A 231 20.29 1.20 19.68
C LEU A 231 18.97 0.55 20.08
N LEU A 232 18.47 -0.35 19.25
CA LEU A 232 17.28 -1.14 19.54
C LEU A 232 17.66 -2.60 19.73
N GLU A 233 16.92 -3.25 20.64
CA GLU A 233 16.98 -4.67 20.87
C GLU A 233 15.64 -5.32 20.58
N ILE A 234 15.65 -6.43 19.84
CA ILE A 234 14.48 -7.22 19.46
C ILE A 234 14.70 -8.64 19.98
N PRO A 235 14.02 -9.07 21.04
CA PRO A 235 14.19 -10.41 21.58
C PRO A 235 13.79 -11.49 20.57
N ALA A 236 14.52 -12.59 20.52
CA ALA A 236 14.11 -13.81 19.83
C ALA A 236 13.46 -14.75 20.86
N TRP A 237 12.19 -15.09 20.67
CA TRP A 237 11.41 -15.85 21.67
C TRP A 237 11.41 -17.35 21.45
N SER A 238 11.97 -17.82 20.36
CA SER A 238 12.16 -19.26 20.14
C SER A 238 13.63 -19.55 19.89
N LYS A 239 14.06 -20.78 20.21
CA LYS A 239 15.28 -21.32 19.59
C LYS A 239 15.00 -21.32 18.10
N LEU A 240 15.61 -20.36 17.41
CA LEU A 240 15.54 -20.30 15.96
C LEU A 240 16.18 -21.58 15.44
N ASP A 241 15.41 -22.40 14.74
CA ASP A 241 15.94 -23.62 14.09
C ASP A 241 17.02 -23.28 13.06
N HIS A 242 17.04 -22.00 12.64
CA HIS A 242 18.05 -21.44 11.77
C HIS A 242 18.60 -20.14 12.36
N PRO A 243 19.93 -19.98 12.47
CA PRO A 243 20.51 -18.74 12.99
C PRO A 243 20.10 -17.56 12.09
N LEU A 244 19.80 -16.42 12.70
CA LEU A 244 19.53 -15.17 11.97
C LEU A 244 20.79 -14.65 11.27
N ILE A 245 21.98 -15.02 11.76
CA ILE A 245 23.27 -14.59 11.23
C ILE A 245 23.39 -14.99 9.75
N GLY A 246 23.79 -14.04 8.92
CA GLY A 246 23.93 -14.20 7.48
C GLY A 246 22.63 -14.02 6.69
N ARG A 247 21.48 -13.99 7.34
CA ARG A 247 20.18 -13.76 6.67
C ARG A 247 19.95 -12.30 6.38
N LYS A 248 19.18 -12.03 5.33
CA LYS A 248 18.70 -10.69 4.97
C LYS A 248 17.29 -10.53 5.52
N LEU A 249 17.10 -9.59 6.42
CA LEU A 249 15.79 -9.24 6.98
C LEU A 249 15.33 -7.90 6.44
N THR A 250 14.01 -7.72 6.35
CA THR A 250 13.37 -6.47 5.96
C THR A 250 12.86 -5.74 7.20
N PHE A 251 13.13 -4.45 7.24
CA PHE A 251 12.70 -3.57 8.33
C PHE A 251 11.95 -2.38 7.77
N ILE A 252 10.89 -1.97 8.44
CA ILE A 252 10.31 -0.66 8.32
C ILE A 252 10.77 0.16 9.51
N VAL A 253 11.41 1.28 9.26
CA VAL A 253 11.81 2.23 10.30
C VAL A 253 11.01 3.51 10.14
N ARG A 254 10.41 3.98 11.22
CA ARG A 254 9.70 5.24 11.29
C ARG A 254 10.39 6.20 12.25
N ALA A 255 10.53 7.46 11.82
CA ALA A 255 10.99 8.56 12.65
C ALA A 255 10.13 9.79 12.37
N GLY A 256 9.12 10.05 13.22
CA GLY A 256 8.11 11.06 12.94
C GLY A 256 7.35 10.79 11.66
N ALA A 257 7.35 11.74 10.72
CA ALA A 257 6.70 11.60 9.41
C ALA A 257 7.51 10.79 8.40
N ARG A 258 8.81 10.60 8.64
CA ARG A 258 9.70 9.82 7.75
C ARG A 258 9.52 8.33 8.00
N ALA A 259 9.55 7.55 6.94
CA ALA A 259 9.59 6.10 7.03
C ALA A 259 10.44 5.53 5.89
N ILE A 260 11.23 4.52 6.20
CA ILE A 260 12.05 3.79 5.22
C ILE A 260 11.73 2.31 5.26
N GLU A 261 11.98 1.64 4.14
CA GLU A 261 12.06 0.18 4.07
C GLU A 261 13.48 -0.20 3.73
N GLN A 262 14.11 -0.99 4.58
CA GLN A 262 15.49 -1.40 4.39
C GLN A 262 15.66 -2.91 4.56
N ASN A 263 16.35 -3.48 3.61
CA ASN A 263 16.83 -4.86 3.68
C ASN A 263 18.28 -4.85 4.15
N ILE A 264 18.58 -5.54 5.26
CA ILE A 264 19.94 -5.59 5.79
C ILE A 264 20.32 -7.01 6.19
N GLN A 265 21.58 -7.36 5.96
CA GLN A 265 22.11 -8.66 6.37
C GLN A 265 22.47 -8.63 7.86
N VAL A 266 21.95 -9.60 8.59
CA VAL A 266 22.25 -9.77 10.01
C VAL A 266 23.67 -10.32 10.18
N ARG A 267 24.48 -9.66 10.99
CA ARG A 267 25.86 -10.07 11.30
C ARG A 267 25.95 -10.78 12.65
N ASP A 268 27.04 -11.46 12.88
CA ASP A 268 27.40 -11.96 14.22
C ASP A 268 27.80 -10.76 15.09
N HIS A 269 27.15 -10.62 16.25
CA HIS A 269 27.40 -9.51 17.15
C HIS A 269 28.85 -9.52 17.68
N SER A 270 29.45 -10.70 17.87
CA SER A 270 30.83 -10.85 18.35
C SER A 270 31.88 -10.27 17.40
N LEU A 271 31.51 -10.07 16.10
CA LEU A 271 32.40 -9.57 15.06
C LEU A 271 32.28 -8.06 14.85
N LEU A 272 31.38 -7.38 15.55
CA LEU A 272 31.25 -5.93 15.44
C LEU A 272 32.27 -5.19 16.30
N PRO A 273 32.82 -4.06 15.84
CA PRO A 273 33.58 -3.17 16.69
C PRO A 273 32.70 -2.77 17.89
N GLN A 274 33.24 -2.91 19.09
CA GLN A 274 32.57 -2.47 20.33
C GLN A 274 32.60 -0.94 20.39
N GLU A 275 31.81 -0.25 19.60
CA GLU A 275 31.61 1.20 19.77
C GLU A 275 30.69 1.42 20.99
N PRO A 276 31.08 2.25 21.96
CA PRO A 276 30.30 2.50 23.16
C PRO A 276 29.14 3.47 22.85
N LEU A 277 28.03 2.94 22.32
CA LEU A 277 26.76 3.63 22.51
C LEU A 277 26.43 3.54 24.00
N THR A 278 26.24 4.70 24.63
CA THR A 278 25.95 4.76 26.07
C THR A 278 24.64 4.00 26.33
N ARG A 279 24.73 2.84 26.96
CA ARG A 279 23.56 2.10 27.45
C ARG A 279 22.95 2.90 28.60
N GLN A 280 21.69 3.28 28.47
CA GLN A 280 20.88 3.86 29.57
C GLN A 280 20.15 2.79 30.32
#